data_ffea5219d4d228bd8f42ae077a1d6c7a
#
_entry.id   ffea5219d4d228bd8f42ae077a1d6c7a
#
_cell.length_a   1.000
_cell.length_b   1.000
_cell.length_c   1.000
_cell.angle_alpha   90.00
_cell.angle_beta   90.00
_cell.angle_gamma   90.00
#
_symmetry.space_group_name_H-M   'P 1'
#
loop_
_entity.id
_entity.type
_entity.pdbx_description
1 polymer ?
#
loop_
_entity_poly.entity_id
_entity_poly.type
_entity_poly.pdbx_seq_one_letter_code
_entity_poly.pdbx_strand_id
1 'polypeptide(L)'
;MFDRQVIEAHLQNMEEALANLGRYRNLSLEELRKDLSLVWIVEKGLQILIQNLLDIGAHVLASEIKNDWDDYGEIIFKLGHHGILPMDFSERIQGMAGLRNILIHEYLRVDVPKLYDYLKNRLSDFNEYMSYIQKYLEKQA
;
A
#
# COMPACT_ATOMS: atom_id res chain seq x y z
N MET A 1 17.18 7.75 -13.21
CA MET A 1 17.69 7.67 -11.83
C MET A 1 16.58 8.01 -10.86
N PHE A 2 16.43 7.25 -9.81
CA PHE A 2 15.41 7.51 -8.80
C PHE A 2 15.96 8.38 -7.66
N ASP A 3 15.08 9.06 -6.97
CA ASP A 3 15.45 9.86 -5.80
C ASP A 3 15.28 9.02 -4.54
N ARG A 4 16.39 8.55 -3.97
CA ARG A 4 16.38 7.72 -2.77
C ARG A 4 15.70 8.42 -1.60
N GLN A 5 15.92 9.74 -1.45
CA GLN A 5 15.33 10.48 -0.33
C GLN A 5 13.80 10.50 -0.41
N VAL A 6 13.25 10.64 -1.61
CA VAL A 6 11.80 10.62 -1.80
C VAL A 6 11.24 9.24 -1.44
N ILE A 7 11.89 8.17 -1.90
CA ILE A 7 11.44 6.81 -1.57
C ILE A 7 11.53 6.56 -0.07
N GLU A 8 12.61 6.98 0.58
CA GLU A 8 12.75 6.82 2.02
C GLU A 8 11.70 7.58 2.81
N ALA A 9 11.31 8.78 2.35
CA ALA A 9 10.23 9.54 2.97
C ALA A 9 8.90 8.80 2.88
N HIS A 10 8.60 8.18 1.74
CA HIS A 10 7.40 7.36 1.57
C HIS A 10 7.44 6.13 2.48
N LEU A 11 8.60 5.48 2.59
CA LEU A 11 8.76 4.33 3.48
C LEU A 11 8.51 4.75 4.94
N GLN A 12 9.00 5.91 5.35
CA GLN A 12 8.77 6.43 6.69
C GLN A 12 7.28 6.66 6.95
N ASN A 13 6.58 7.23 5.98
CA ASN A 13 5.13 7.43 6.09
C ASN A 13 4.40 6.10 6.26
N MET A 14 4.83 5.07 5.53
CA MET A 14 4.23 3.74 5.66
C MET A 14 4.48 3.15 7.04
N GLU A 15 5.68 3.29 7.57
CA GLU A 15 6.00 2.79 8.92
C GLU A 15 5.12 3.44 9.97
N GLU A 16 4.93 4.75 9.89
CA GLU A 16 4.08 5.47 10.83
C GLU A 16 2.62 5.03 10.72
N ALA A 17 2.10 4.87 9.51
CA ALA A 17 0.73 4.41 9.30
C ALA A 17 0.53 2.98 9.82
N LEU A 18 1.50 2.10 9.57
CA LEU A 18 1.44 0.73 10.09
C LEU A 18 1.43 0.69 11.61
N ALA A 19 2.29 1.48 12.24
CA ALA A 19 2.34 1.55 13.70
C ALA A 19 1.01 2.01 14.26
N ASN A 20 0.42 3.03 13.66
CA ASN A 20 -0.86 3.56 14.11
C ASN A 20 -2.00 2.57 13.90
N LEU A 21 -2.11 1.97 12.73
CA LEU A 21 -3.14 0.97 12.45
C LEU A 21 -3.00 -0.27 13.32
N GLY A 22 -1.76 -0.66 13.62
CA GLY A 22 -1.49 -1.81 14.48
C GLY A 22 -2.13 -1.69 15.86
N ARG A 23 -2.36 -0.47 16.33
CA ARG A 23 -3.02 -0.23 17.61
C ARG A 23 -4.48 -0.69 17.60
N TYR A 24 -5.08 -0.82 16.44
CA TYR A 24 -6.49 -1.19 16.28
C TYR A 24 -6.69 -2.63 15.83
N ARG A 25 -5.60 -3.41 15.69
CA ARG A 25 -5.70 -4.76 15.12
C ARG A 25 -6.45 -5.76 16.01
N ASN A 26 -6.67 -5.44 17.28
CA ASN A 26 -7.43 -6.31 18.18
C ASN A 26 -8.93 -6.04 18.19
N LEU A 27 -9.40 -5.07 17.40
CA LEU A 27 -10.83 -4.83 17.27
C LEU A 27 -11.51 -6.04 16.64
N SER A 28 -12.74 -6.29 17.08
CA SER A 28 -13.60 -7.26 16.39
C SER A 28 -14.31 -6.57 15.22
N LEU A 29 -14.82 -7.37 14.30
CA LEU A 29 -15.62 -6.84 13.19
C LEU A 29 -16.82 -6.04 13.72
N GLU A 30 -17.46 -6.55 14.77
CA GLU A 30 -18.62 -5.88 15.37
C GLU A 30 -18.26 -4.53 15.98
N GLU A 31 -17.13 -4.45 16.68
CA GLU A 31 -16.65 -3.18 17.24
C GLU A 31 -16.35 -2.15 16.13
N LEU A 32 -15.74 -2.59 15.05
CA LEU A 32 -15.46 -1.70 13.92
C LEU A 32 -16.77 -1.23 13.27
N ARG A 33 -17.72 -2.16 13.10
CA ARG A 33 -19.00 -1.87 12.45
C ARG A 33 -19.84 -0.84 13.19
N LYS A 34 -19.72 -0.82 14.51
CA LYS A 34 -20.54 0.06 15.37
C LYS A 34 -19.98 1.48 15.50
N ASP A 35 -18.73 1.71 15.14
CA ASP A 35 -18.08 2.99 15.41
C ASP A 35 -17.55 3.61 14.11
N LEU A 36 -18.29 4.58 13.61
CA LEU A 36 -17.94 5.26 12.36
C LEU A 36 -16.58 5.93 12.44
N SER A 37 -16.21 6.44 13.61
CA SER A 37 -14.88 7.06 13.79
C SER A 37 -13.77 6.03 13.59
N LEU A 38 -13.96 4.81 14.08
CA LEU A 38 -12.98 3.74 13.86
C LEU A 38 -12.91 3.34 12.39
N VAL A 39 -14.05 3.31 11.70
CA VAL A 39 -14.06 3.04 10.25
C VAL A 39 -13.22 4.09 9.52
N TRP A 40 -13.39 5.36 9.84
CA TRP A 40 -12.64 6.45 9.22
C TRP A 40 -11.16 6.35 9.51
N ILE A 41 -10.78 5.98 10.74
CA ILE A 41 -9.36 5.79 11.09
C ILE A 41 -8.74 4.69 10.23
N VAL A 42 -9.43 3.55 10.09
CA VAL A 42 -8.93 2.44 9.30
C VAL A 42 -8.85 2.82 7.82
N GLU A 43 -9.90 3.46 7.30
CA GLU A 43 -9.91 3.93 5.90
C GLU A 43 -8.73 4.86 5.64
N LYS A 44 -8.52 5.85 6.50
CA LYS A 44 -7.44 6.83 6.30
C LYS A 44 -6.07 6.17 6.38
N GLY A 45 -5.88 5.28 7.35
CA GLY A 45 -4.61 4.57 7.48
C GLY A 45 -4.29 3.72 6.26
N LEU A 46 -5.27 2.99 5.75
CA LEU A 46 -5.10 2.19 4.54
C LEU A 46 -4.85 3.06 3.31
N GLN A 47 -5.54 4.21 3.22
CA GLN A 47 -5.32 5.15 2.13
C GLN A 47 -3.88 5.63 2.11
N ILE A 48 -3.34 6.01 3.27
CA ILE A 48 -1.95 6.45 3.39
C ILE A 48 -0.99 5.33 2.97
N LEU A 49 -1.21 4.12 3.46
CA LEU A 49 -0.36 2.97 3.13
C LEU A 49 -0.34 2.69 1.64
N ILE A 50 -1.51 2.58 1.03
CA ILE A 50 -1.62 2.20 -0.38
C ILE A 50 -1.09 3.33 -1.26
N GLN A 51 -1.39 4.58 -0.93
CA GLN A 51 -0.90 5.70 -1.74
C GLN A 51 0.64 5.76 -1.73
N ASN A 52 1.26 5.61 -0.56
CA ASN A 52 2.72 5.60 -0.49
C ASN A 52 3.32 4.39 -1.22
N LEU A 53 2.69 3.22 -1.11
CA LEU A 53 3.12 2.02 -1.85
C LEU A 53 3.13 2.30 -3.36
N LEU A 54 2.07 2.90 -3.88
CA LEU A 54 1.95 3.20 -5.31
C LEU A 54 2.92 4.30 -5.73
N ASP A 55 3.11 5.33 -4.90
CA ASP A 55 4.05 6.41 -5.21
C ASP A 55 5.49 5.89 -5.25
N ILE A 56 5.86 5.01 -4.32
CA ILE A 56 7.17 4.36 -4.36
C ILE A 56 7.33 3.59 -5.68
N GLY A 57 6.32 2.80 -6.02
CA GLY A 57 6.33 2.03 -7.27
C GLY A 57 6.52 2.90 -8.49
N ALA A 58 5.82 4.03 -8.54
CA ALA A 58 5.93 4.97 -9.63
C ALA A 58 7.36 5.54 -9.75
N HIS A 59 7.96 5.92 -8.63
CA HIS A 59 9.34 6.42 -8.63
C HIS A 59 10.35 5.37 -9.09
N VAL A 60 10.19 4.14 -8.62
CA VAL A 60 11.08 3.04 -9.02
C VAL A 60 10.95 2.77 -10.51
N LEU A 61 9.72 2.67 -11.02
CA LEU A 61 9.49 2.39 -12.43
C LEU A 61 9.97 3.53 -13.34
N ALA A 62 9.83 4.77 -12.90
CA ALA A 62 10.30 5.92 -13.68
C ALA A 62 11.82 5.85 -13.92
N SER A 63 12.58 5.23 -13.00
CA SER A 63 14.01 5.05 -13.16
C SER A 63 14.37 3.84 -14.01
N GLU A 64 13.50 2.82 -14.04
CA GLU A 64 13.75 1.56 -14.77
C GLU A 64 13.18 1.58 -16.19
N ILE A 65 11.98 2.12 -16.34
CA ILE A 65 11.27 2.21 -17.61
C ILE A 65 10.57 3.56 -17.69
N LYS A 66 10.69 4.24 -18.80
CA LYS A 66 10.19 5.61 -18.96
C LYS A 66 8.66 5.69 -18.91
N ASN A 67 8.09 5.98 -17.73
CA ASN A 67 6.67 6.32 -17.57
C ASN A 67 5.71 5.47 -18.40
N ASP A 68 5.87 4.17 -18.34
CA ASP A 68 5.14 3.27 -19.21
C ASP A 68 4.00 2.58 -18.45
N TRP A 69 3.16 3.39 -17.81
CA TRP A 69 1.94 2.89 -17.17
C TRP A 69 0.82 3.91 -17.31
N ASP A 70 -0.41 3.41 -17.46
CA ASP A 70 -1.60 4.25 -17.62
C ASP A 70 -2.39 4.40 -16.32
N ASP A 71 -2.30 3.43 -15.41
CA ASP A 71 -3.02 3.48 -14.14
C ASP A 71 -2.23 2.82 -13.02
N TYR A 72 -2.74 2.93 -11.80
CA TYR A 72 -2.07 2.40 -10.61
C TYR A 72 -1.97 0.88 -10.60
N GLY A 73 -2.93 0.18 -11.23
CA GLY A 73 -2.87 -1.28 -11.33
C GLY A 73 -1.65 -1.74 -12.11
N GLU A 74 -1.31 -1.01 -13.16
CA GLU A 74 -0.14 -1.32 -13.97
C GLU A 74 1.17 -1.15 -13.19
N ILE A 75 1.22 -0.19 -12.25
CA ILE A 75 2.42 0.01 -11.43
C ILE A 75 2.75 -1.27 -10.68
N ILE A 76 1.78 -1.87 -10.00
CA ILE A 76 2.00 -3.09 -9.22
C ILE A 76 2.40 -4.24 -10.14
N PHE A 77 1.68 -4.42 -11.25
CA PHE A 77 1.99 -5.46 -12.21
C PHE A 77 3.43 -5.34 -12.73
N LYS A 78 3.83 -4.13 -13.10
CA LYS A 78 5.16 -3.90 -13.68
C LYS A 78 6.28 -4.06 -12.66
N LEU A 79 6.05 -3.75 -11.41
CA LEU A 79 7.02 -4.05 -10.36
C LEU A 79 7.31 -5.54 -10.29
N GLY A 80 6.28 -6.37 -10.42
CA GLY A 80 6.45 -7.83 -10.48
C GLY A 80 7.12 -8.27 -11.76
N HIS A 81 6.67 -7.72 -12.90
CA HIS A 81 7.22 -8.07 -14.21
C HIS A 81 8.71 -7.73 -14.33
N HIS A 82 9.14 -6.63 -13.72
CA HIS A 82 10.55 -6.21 -13.75
C HIS A 82 11.39 -6.79 -12.60
N GLY A 83 10.83 -7.70 -11.83
CA GLY A 83 11.57 -8.42 -10.79
C GLY A 83 11.89 -7.62 -9.54
N ILE A 84 11.30 -6.44 -9.37
CA ILE A 84 11.48 -5.66 -8.15
C ILE A 84 10.70 -6.32 -7.01
N LEU A 85 9.51 -6.85 -7.33
CA LEU A 85 8.72 -7.69 -6.44
C LEU A 85 8.66 -9.11 -7.00
N PRO A 86 8.59 -10.15 -6.14
CA PRO A 86 8.24 -11.48 -6.64
C PRO A 86 6.89 -11.42 -7.35
N MET A 87 6.73 -12.17 -8.43
CA MET A 87 5.50 -12.13 -9.22
C MET A 87 4.27 -12.55 -8.42
N ASP A 88 4.40 -13.58 -7.59
CA ASP A 88 3.30 -14.05 -6.77
C ASP A 88 2.87 -13.01 -5.74
N PHE A 89 3.82 -12.27 -5.18
CA PHE A 89 3.51 -11.18 -4.26
C PHE A 89 2.80 -10.04 -5.00
N SER A 90 3.30 -9.66 -6.16
CA SER A 90 2.69 -8.63 -7.01
C SER A 90 1.23 -8.99 -7.31
N GLU A 91 0.96 -10.24 -7.67
CA GLU A 91 -0.40 -10.70 -7.91
C GLU A 91 -1.27 -10.61 -6.65
N ARG A 92 -0.71 -10.97 -5.50
CA ARG A 92 -1.45 -10.93 -4.24
C ARG A 92 -1.90 -9.52 -3.86
N ILE A 93 -1.09 -8.50 -4.14
CA ILE A 93 -1.41 -7.11 -3.77
C ILE A 93 -2.05 -6.31 -4.92
N GLN A 94 -2.30 -6.94 -6.06
CA GLN A 94 -2.83 -6.25 -7.24
C GLN A 94 -4.12 -5.49 -6.96
N GLY A 95 -4.97 -6.01 -6.09
CA GLY A 95 -6.26 -5.38 -5.74
C GLY A 95 -6.13 -4.07 -4.96
N MET A 96 -4.95 -3.74 -4.45
CA MET A 96 -4.76 -2.52 -3.68
C MET A 96 -5.00 -1.26 -4.50
N ALA A 97 -4.71 -1.30 -5.81
CA ALA A 97 -4.97 -0.15 -6.69
C ALA A 97 -6.46 0.17 -6.76
N GLY A 98 -7.30 -0.86 -6.87
CA GLY A 98 -8.75 -0.67 -6.87
C GLY A 98 -9.26 -0.17 -5.53
N LEU A 99 -8.72 -0.68 -4.44
CA LEU A 99 -9.09 -0.20 -3.10
C LEU A 99 -8.71 1.27 -2.92
N ARG A 100 -7.54 1.68 -3.40
CA ARG A 100 -7.12 3.08 -3.36
C ARG A 100 -8.14 3.98 -4.03
N ASN A 101 -8.65 3.57 -5.20
CA ASN A 101 -9.63 4.36 -5.92
C ASN A 101 -10.92 4.56 -5.12
N ILE A 102 -11.35 3.52 -4.42
CA ILE A 102 -12.54 3.62 -3.57
C ILE A 102 -12.27 4.54 -2.38
N LEU A 103 -11.11 4.40 -1.75
CA LEU A 103 -10.77 5.15 -0.53
C LEU A 103 -10.64 6.66 -0.76
N ILE A 104 -10.22 7.09 -1.95
CA ILE A 104 -10.08 8.53 -2.24
C ILE A 104 -11.37 9.19 -2.72
N HIS A 105 -12.38 8.40 -3.09
CA HIS A 105 -13.67 8.95 -3.52
C HIS A 105 -14.63 8.97 -2.34
N GLU A 106 -14.90 10.16 -1.80
CA GLU A 106 -15.70 10.33 -0.59
C GLU A 106 -17.13 9.78 -0.71
N TYR A 107 -17.67 9.73 -1.93
CA TYR A 107 -19.02 9.21 -2.16
C TYR A 107 -19.06 7.69 -2.30
N LEU A 108 -17.90 7.03 -2.42
CA LEU A 108 -17.83 5.58 -2.42
C LEU A 108 -17.51 5.09 -1.03
N ARG A 109 -18.01 3.90 -0.70
CA ARG A 109 -17.74 3.30 0.59
C ARG A 109 -17.14 1.92 0.41
N VAL A 110 -16.09 1.66 1.16
CA VAL A 110 -15.53 0.31 1.26
C VAL A 110 -16.41 -0.43 2.27
N ASP A 111 -16.78 -1.67 1.99
CA ASP A 111 -17.53 -2.42 2.98
C ASP A 111 -16.65 -2.72 4.21
N VAL A 112 -17.25 -2.71 5.37
CA VAL A 112 -16.53 -2.86 6.63
C VAL A 112 -15.83 -4.21 6.73
N PRO A 113 -16.41 -5.34 6.30
CA PRO A 113 -15.67 -6.61 6.30
C PRO A 113 -14.38 -6.57 5.51
N LYS A 114 -14.31 -5.84 4.39
CA LYS A 114 -13.08 -5.71 3.61
C LYS A 114 -12.03 -4.89 4.36
N LEU A 115 -12.43 -3.78 4.99
CA LEU A 115 -11.54 -2.99 5.83
C LEU A 115 -10.98 -3.85 6.97
N TYR A 116 -11.86 -4.62 7.58
CA TYR A 116 -11.50 -5.50 8.68
C TYR A 116 -10.47 -6.56 8.25
N ASP A 117 -10.66 -7.15 7.06
CA ASP A 117 -9.72 -8.12 6.53
C ASP A 117 -8.34 -7.51 6.35
N TYR A 118 -8.25 -6.30 5.78
CA TYR A 118 -6.97 -5.63 5.65
C TYR A 118 -6.32 -5.36 7.00
N LEU A 119 -7.11 -4.86 7.96
CA LEU A 119 -6.61 -4.56 9.29
C LEU A 119 -6.07 -5.80 10.01
N LYS A 120 -6.79 -6.91 9.92
CA LYS A 120 -6.45 -8.14 10.64
C LYS A 120 -5.40 -8.98 9.92
N ASN A 121 -5.49 -9.08 8.61
CA ASN A 121 -4.77 -10.10 7.86
C ASN A 121 -3.79 -9.56 6.82
N ARG A 122 -3.91 -8.29 6.42
CA ARG A 122 -3.19 -7.78 5.27
C ARG A 122 -2.16 -6.69 5.60
N LEU A 123 -2.02 -6.28 6.86
CA LEU A 123 -0.99 -5.29 7.22
C LEU A 123 0.43 -5.84 6.95
N SER A 124 0.62 -7.15 7.09
CA SER A 124 1.91 -7.78 6.79
C SER A 124 2.32 -7.63 5.33
N ASP A 125 1.35 -7.47 4.41
CA ASP A 125 1.67 -7.26 3.00
C ASP A 125 2.44 -5.94 2.81
N PHE A 126 2.11 -4.92 3.59
CA PHE A 126 2.83 -3.64 3.51
C PHE A 126 4.26 -3.77 4.06
N ASN A 127 4.45 -4.53 5.14
CA ASN A 127 5.78 -4.81 5.66
C ASN A 127 6.63 -5.57 4.64
N GLU A 128 6.03 -6.55 4.00
CA GLU A 128 6.70 -7.35 2.98
C GLU A 128 7.10 -6.49 1.78
N TYR A 129 6.19 -5.63 1.33
CA TYR A 129 6.48 -4.69 0.24
C TYR A 129 7.69 -3.80 0.59
N MET A 130 7.68 -3.21 1.78
CA MET A 130 8.79 -2.35 2.20
C MET A 130 10.12 -3.10 2.22
N SER A 131 10.11 -4.37 2.61
CA SER A 131 11.34 -5.15 2.61
C SER A 131 11.90 -5.37 1.20
N TYR A 132 11.03 -5.60 0.21
CA TYR A 132 11.47 -5.73 -1.18
C TYR A 132 12.00 -4.40 -1.73
N ILE A 133 11.38 -3.30 -1.37
CA ILE A 133 11.86 -1.98 -1.80
C ILE A 133 13.22 -1.68 -1.17
N GLN A 134 13.41 -1.99 0.10
CA GLN A 134 14.70 -1.79 0.77
C GLN A 134 15.81 -2.63 0.11
N LYS A 135 15.51 -3.86 -0.27
CA LYS A 135 16.45 -4.70 -1.00
C LYS A 135 16.81 -4.10 -2.36
N TYR A 136 15.80 -3.56 -3.04
CA TYR A 136 16.04 -2.88 -4.31
C TYR A 136 16.97 -1.68 -4.13
N LEU A 137 16.73 -0.87 -3.11
CA LEU A 137 17.58 0.30 -2.82
C LEU A 137 19.02 -0.12 -2.52
N GLU A 138 19.24 -1.20 -1.78
CA GLU A 138 20.56 -1.71 -1.46
C GLU A 138 21.32 -2.09 -2.73
N LYS A 139 20.64 -2.69 -3.71
CA LYS A 139 21.27 -3.09 -4.97
C LYS A 139 21.63 -1.90 -5.84
N GLN A 140 21.02 -0.75 -5.62
CA GLN A 140 21.30 0.46 -6.38
C GLN A 140 22.40 1.32 -5.75
N ALA A 141 22.89 0.91 -4.59
CA ALA A 141 23.94 1.64 -3.88
C ALA A 141 25.31 1.51 -4.54
#